data_afdf11bc6bbd1379a9bf0de7406c9111
#
_entry.id   afdf11bc6bbd1379a9bf0de7406c9111
#
_cell.length_a   1.000
_cell.length_b   1.000
_cell.length_c   1.000
_cell.angle_alpha   90.00
_cell.angle_beta   90.00
_cell.angle_gamma   90.00
#
_symmetry.space_group_name_H-M   'P 1'
#
loop_
_entity.id
_entity.type
_entity.pdbx_description
1 polymer ?
#
loop_
_entity_poly.entity_id
_entity_poly.type
_entity_poly.pdbx_seq_one_letter_code
_entity_poly.pdbx_strand_id
1 'polypeptide(L)'
;PTGELITLPFLQDFASTPMLSYVRFGKWNEILTIPAPNPEIKHVNLMRHYARGIAFVRKNNAKEAQEELEAIATLKEDPELEELVATANNNSASIAGIAYEVVAGELASLQGDLPKAIEHLRNAVALEDKLVYTEPAAWHVPTRQNLGAVLLKANKYNEAEIIYKEDLEVLRQNGWSLMGLYKSLLAQGKMDEAALIKAEYDKAWDNADIELANSIL
;
A
#
# COMPACT_ATOMS: atom_id res chain seq x y z
N PRO A 1 -4.99 -23.69 -10.07
CA PRO A 1 -6.37 -24.19 -10.04
C PRO A 1 -7.00 -23.91 -8.67
N THR A 2 -8.27 -23.50 -8.64
CA THR A 2 -8.97 -23.05 -7.41
C THR A 2 -8.95 -24.10 -6.30
N GLY A 3 -9.07 -25.39 -6.62
CA GLY A 3 -9.04 -26.48 -5.62
C GLY A 3 -7.74 -26.53 -4.82
N GLU A 4 -6.60 -26.24 -5.41
CA GLU A 4 -5.32 -26.21 -4.72
C GLU A 4 -5.22 -25.01 -3.75
N LEU A 5 -5.78 -23.85 -4.13
CA LEU A 5 -5.82 -22.66 -3.28
C LEU A 5 -6.72 -22.83 -2.05
N ILE A 6 -7.71 -23.72 -2.13
CA ILE A 6 -8.58 -24.06 -1.00
C ILE A 6 -7.87 -25.05 -0.06
N THR A 7 -7.25 -26.08 -0.62
CA THR A 7 -6.58 -27.15 0.16
C THR A 7 -5.23 -26.73 0.73
N LEU A 8 -4.55 -25.77 0.12
CA LEU A 8 -3.26 -25.21 0.52
C LEU A 8 -3.37 -23.68 0.62
N PRO A 9 -4.00 -23.17 1.69
CA PRO A 9 -4.37 -21.75 1.80
C PRO A 9 -3.21 -20.77 1.66
N PHE A 10 -2.00 -21.12 2.09
CA PHE A 10 -0.81 -20.29 1.95
C PHE A 10 -0.47 -19.94 0.47
N LEU A 11 -0.95 -20.73 -0.49
CA LEU A 11 -0.78 -20.42 -1.91
C LEU A 11 -1.61 -19.21 -2.36
N GLN A 12 -2.59 -18.79 -1.59
CA GLN A 12 -3.43 -17.64 -1.93
C GLN A 12 -2.64 -16.33 -1.93
N ASP A 13 -1.64 -16.20 -1.06
CA ASP A 13 -0.75 -15.04 -1.05
C ASP A 13 0.04 -14.96 -2.37
N PHE A 14 0.68 -16.05 -2.78
CA PHE A 14 1.38 -16.10 -4.07
C PHE A 14 0.45 -15.84 -5.27
N ALA A 15 -0.78 -16.33 -5.21
CA ALA A 15 -1.78 -16.10 -6.26
C ALA A 15 -2.20 -14.61 -6.35
N SER A 16 -2.04 -13.84 -5.28
CA SER A 16 -2.32 -12.41 -5.24
C SER A 16 -1.19 -11.55 -5.82
N THR A 17 0.04 -12.05 -5.86
CA THR A 17 1.25 -11.31 -6.27
C THR A 17 1.12 -10.60 -7.63
N PRO A 18 0.60 -11.20 -8.72
CA PRO A 18 0.48 -10.51 -10.00
C PRO A 18 -0.41 -9.26 -9.92
N MET A 19 -1.51 -9.35 -9.19
CA MET A 19 -2.45 -8.24 -8.99
C MET A 19 -1.80 -7.13 -8.14
N LEU A 20 -1.07 -7.49 -7.09
CA LEU A 20 -0.34 -6.53 -6.25
C LEU A 20 0.80 -5.84 -7.01
N SER A 21 1.43 -6.55 -7.94
CA SER A 21 2.37 -5.93 -8.88
C SER A 21 1.69 -4.87 -9.75
N TYR A 22 0.46 -5.10 -10.19
CA TYR A 22 -0.31 -4.08 -10.91
C TYR A 22 -0.57 -2.84 -10.06
N VAL A 23 -0.86 -3.00 -8.76
CA VAL A 23 -0.98 -1.85 -7.83
C VAL A 23 0.34 -1.08 -7.77
N ARG A 24 1.47 -1.78 -7.59
CA ARG A 24 2.80 -1.15 -7.50
C ARG A 24 3.16 -0.34 -8.74
N PHE A 25 2.79 -0.83 -9.92
CA PHE A 25 3.13 -0.22 -11.21
C PHE A 25 1.99 0.58 -11.84
N GLY A 26 0.94 0.91 -11.10
CA GLY A 26 -0.13 1.80 -11.57
C GLY A 26 -0.97 1.25 -12.72
N LYS A 27 -1.07 -0.09 -12.84
CA LYS A 27 -1.83 -0.77 -13.91
C LYS A 27 -3.32 -0.83 -13.58
N TRP A 28 -3.93 0.35 -13.39
CA TRP A 28 -5.29 0.49 -12.87
C TRP A 28 -6.36 -0.13 -13.77
N ASN A 29 -6.21 -0.02 -15.09
CA ASN A 29 -7.16 -0.60 -16.02
C ASN A 29 -7.11 -2.13 -15.96
N GLU A 30 -5.92 -2.70 -15.92
CA GLU A 30 -5.69 -4.15 -15.82
C GLU A 30 -6.30 -4.72 -14.54
N ILE A 31 -6.13 -4.03 -13.40
CA ILE A 31 -6.75 -4.42 -12.12
C ILE A 31 -8.28 -4.52 -12.25
N LEU A 32 -8.91 -3.53 -12.88
CA LEU A 32 -10.36 -3.48 -12.98
C LEU A 32 -10.94 -4.54 -13.92
N THR A 33 -10.12 -5.14 -14.79
CA THR A 33 -10.52 -6.26 -15.66
C THR A 33 -10.36 -7.65 -15.02
N ILE A 34 -9.72 -7.75 -13.86
CA ILE A 34 -9.51 -9.02 -13.15
C ILE A 34 -10.88 -9.58 -12.72
N PRO A 35 -11.26 -10.79 -13.19
CA PRO A 35 -12.55 -11.39 -12.83
C PRO A 35 -12.61 -11.68 -11.33
N ALA A 36 -13.81 -11.79 -10.79
CA ALA A 36 -13.99 -12.19 -9.40
C ALA A 36 -13.51 -13.64 -9.22
N PRO A 37 -12.65 -13.90 -8.24
CA PRO A 37 -12.22 -15.25 -7.90
C PRO A 37 -13.37 -16.07 -7.29
N ASN A 38 -13.14 -17.37 -7.09
CA ASN A 38 -14.06 -18.19 -6.30
C ASN A 38 -14.19 -17.59 -4.87
N PRO A 39 -15.42 -17.43 -4.33
CA PRO A 39 -15.62 -16.87 -2.99
C PRO A 39 -14.90 -17.61 -1.85
N GLU A 40 -14.60 -18.89 -2.00
CA GLU A 40 -13.91 -19.69 -0.99
C GLU A 40 -12.41 -19.35 -0.84
N ILE A 41 -11.79 -18.71 -1.84
CA ILE A 41 -10.40 -18.23 -1.75
C ILE A 41 -10.36 -16.82 -1.18
N LYS A 42 -10.62 -16.71 0.13
CA LYS A 42 -10.91 -15.45 0.82
C LYS A 42 -9.77 -14.45 0.79
N HIS A 43 -8.52 -14.89 0.93
CA HIS A 43 -7.37 -13.99 0.87
C HIS A 43 -7.23 -13.34 -0.53
N VAL A 44 -7.38 -14.10 -1.60
CA VAL A 44 -7.31 -13.55 -2.97
C VAL A 44 -8.44 -12.55 -3.20
N ASN A 45 -9.65 -12.85 -2.70
CA ASN A 45 -10.79 -11.92 -2.78
C ASN A 45 -10.52 -10.63 -2.01
N LEU A 46 -9.97 -10.72 -0.79
CA LEU A 46 -9.54 -9.58 0.02
C LEU A 46 -8.57 -8.69 -0.76
N MET A 47 -7.50 -9.28 -1.30
CA MET A 47 -6.48 -8.54 -2.03
C MET A 47 -7.00 -7.95 -3.34
N ARG A 48 -7.98 -8.61 -3.97
CA ARG A 48 -8.68 -8.06 -5.13
C ARG A 48 -9.50 -6.82 -4.79
N HIS A 49 -10.25 -6.85 -3.69
CA HIS A 49 -11.00 -5.68 -3.23
C HIS A 49 -10.07 -4.52 -2.88
N TYR A 50 -8.95 -4.79 -2.20
CA TYR A 50 -7.90 -3.82 -1.96
C TYR A 50 -7.36 -3.19 -3.25
N ALA A 51 -6.91 -4.01 -4.20
CA ALA A 51 -6.33 -3.52 -5.45
C ALA A 51 -7.34 -2.69 -6.26
N ARG A 52 -8.59 -3.12 -6.33
CA ARG A 52 -9.68 -2.40 -7.00
C ARG A 52 -10.03 -1.11 -6.29
N GLY A 53 -10.06 -1.11 -4.95
CA GLY A 53 -10.26 0.09 -4.13
C GLY A 53 -9.23 1.16 -4.46
N ILE A 54 -7.93 0.80 -4.49
CA ILE A 54 -6.86 1.72 -4.89
C ILE A 54 -7.02 2.16 -6.34
N ALA A 55 -7.29 1.25 -7.27
CA ALA A 55 -7.50 1.59 -8.68
C ALA A 55 -8.64 2.59 -8.87
N PHE A 56 -9.77 2.42 -8.18
CA PHE A 56 -10.88 3.36 -8.23
C PHE A 56 -10.52 4.72 -7.63
N VAL A 57 -9.79 4.75 -6.52
CA VAL A 57 -9.27 6.02 -5.95
C VAL A 57 -8.41 6.75 -6.99
N ARG A 58 -7.47 6.06 -7.64
CA ARG A 58 -6.59 6.68 -8.66
C ARG A 58 -7.34 7.13 -9.92
N LYS A 59 -8.49 6.55 -10.19
CA LYS A 59 -9.39 6.95 -11.28
C LYS A 59 -10.45 7.99 -10.85
N ASN A 60 -10.38 8.53 -9.64
CA ASN A 60 -11.34 9.50 -9.07
C ASN A 60 -12.79 8.94 -8.94
N ASN A 61 -12.95 7.64 -8.82
CA ASN A 61 -14.23 6.95 -8.68
C ASN A 61 -14.50 6.66 -7.20
N ALA A 62 -14.84 7.69 -6.41
CA ALA A 62 -14.99 7.59 -4.97
C ALA A 62 -16.11 6.63 -4.54
N LYS A 63 -17.19 6.53 -5.31
CA LYS A 63 -18.31 5.64 -5.00
C LYS A 63 -17.89 4.18 -5.10
N GLU A 64 -17.28 3.79 -6.21
CA GLU A 64 -16.81 2.42 -6.43
C GLU A 64 -15.68 2.05 -5.45
N ALA A 65 -14.81 3.01 -5.10
CA ALA A 65 -13.81 2.81 -4.06
C ALA A 65 -14.44 2.55 -2.69
N GLN A 66 -15.55 3.23 -2.37
CA GLN A 66 -16.30 3.00 -1.13
C GLN A 66 -16.95 1.60 -1.11
N GLU A 67 -17.50 1.13 -2.23
CA GLU A 67 -18.06 -0.23 -2.36
C GLU A 67 -16.99 -1.31 -2.12
N GLU A 68 -15.78 -1.12 -2.64
CA GLU A 68 -14.65 -2.03 -2.39
C GLU A 68 -14.20 -1.97 -0.92
N LEU A 69 -14.17 -0.79 -0.31
CA LEU A 69 -13.86 -0.63 1.12
C LEU A 69 -14.87 -1.36 2.02
N GLU A 70 -16.15 -1.30 1.71
CA GLU A 70 -17.21 -2.02 2.43
C GLU A 70 -17.06 -3.53 2.29
N ALA A 71 -16.66 -4.02 1.11
CA ALA A 71 -16.35 -5.43 0.91
C ALA A 71 -15.14 -5.88 1.76
N ILE A 72 -14.08 -5.06 1.86
CA ILE A 72 -12.94 -5.32 2.75
C ILE A 72 -13.40 -5.34 4.21
N ALA A 73 -14.24 -4.38 4.63
CA ALA A 73 -14.76 -4.33 5.99
C ALA A 73 -15.56 -5.60 6.35
N THR A 74 -16.36 -6.11 5.41
CA THR A 74 -17.11 -7.36 5.59
C THR A 74 -16.18 -8.57 5.73
N LEU A 75 -15.17 -8.68 4.86
CA LEU A 75 -14.18 -9.76 4.93
C LEU A 75 -13.36 -9.70 6.21
N LYS A 76 -12.99 -8.51 6.67
CA LYS A 76 -12.21 -8.32 7.91
C LYS A 76 -12.89 -8.91 9.15
N GLU A 77 -14.22 -8.96 9.18
CA GLU A 77 -14.99 -9.56 10.28
C GLU A 77 -15.19 -11.09 10.11
N ASP A 78 -14.67 -11.69 9.04
CA ASP A 78 -14.79 -13.12 8.79
C ASP A 78 -13.78 -13.91 9.64
N PRO A 79 -14.25 -14.76 10.59
CA PRO A 79 -13.37 -15.49 11.50
C PRO A 79 -12.43 -16.46 10.79
N GLU A 80 -12.74 -16.92 9.58
CA GLU A 80 -11.83 -17.79 8.83
C GLU A 80 -10.53 -17.07 8.42
N LEU A 81 -10.51 -15.73 8.33
CA LEU A 81 -9.28 -15.00 8.03
C LEU A 81 -8.26 -15.04 9.19
N GLU A 82 -8.70 -15.27 10.43
CA GLU A 82 -7.80 -15.45 11.58
C GLU A 82 -7.02 -16.77 11.49
N GLU A 83 -7.66 -17.81 10.95
CA GLU A 83 -7.06 -19.13 10.80
C GLU A 83 -6.26 -19.25 9.48
N LEU A 84 -6.55 -18.40 8.51
CA LEU A 84 -5.95 -18.43 7.19
C LEU A 84 -4.57 -17.75 7.23
N VAL A 85 -3.51 -18.55 7.23
CA VAL A 85 -2.13 -18.04 7.15
C VAL A 85 -1.88 -17.48 5.75
N ALA A 86 -1.64 -16.17 5.67
CA ALA A 86 -1.28 -15.50 4.43
C ALA A 86 0.21 -15.71 4.11
N THR A 87 1.10 -15.24 5.00
CA THR A 87 2.54 -15.41 4.82
C THR A 87 3.19 -15.85 6.14
N ALA A 88 3.97 -16.91 6.12
CA ALA A 88 4.73 -17.44 7.25
C ALA A 88 3.90 -17.51 8.56
N ASN A 89 3.94 -16.48 9.40
CA ASN A 89 3.19 -16.41 10.66
C ASN A 89 2.20 -15.24 10.70
N ASN A 90 1.92 -14.60 9.57
CA ASN A 90 0.93 -13.54 9.46
C ASN A 90 -0.38 -14.13 8.92
N ASN A 91 -1.49 -13.92 9.62
CA ASN A 91 -2.80 -14.34 9.16
C ASN A 91 -3.43 -13.32 8.21
N SER A 92 -4.44 -13.75 7.46
CA SER A 92 -5.15 -12.88 6.52
C SER A 92 -5.96 -11.79 7.19
N ALA A 93 -6.37 -11.96 8.46
CA ALA A 93 -7.06 -10.92 9.22
C ALA A 93 -6.14 -9.70 9.49
N SER A 94 -4.87 -9.94 9.83
CA SER A 94 -3.87 -8.88 9.97
C SER A 94 -3.69 -8.10 8.66
N ILE A 95 -3.60 -8.80 7.53
CA ILE A 95 -3.51 -8.20 6.20
C ILE A 95 -4.80 -7.42 5.84
N ALA A 96 -5.98 -7.94 6.21
CA ALA A 96 -7.26 -7.26 5.99
C ALA A 96 -7.34 -5.93 6.75
N GLY A 97 -6.81 -5.89 7.97
CA GLY A 97 -6.71 -4.65 8.74
C GLY A 97 -5.90 -3.58 8.00
N ILE A 98 -4.72 -3.93 7.47
CA ILE A 98 -3.88 -3.00 6.71
C ILE A 98 -4.58 -2.58 5.40
N ALA A 99 -5.14 -3.54 4.66
CA ALA A 99 -5.87 -3.27 3.42
C ALA A 99 -7.01 -2.27 3.62
N TYR A 100 -7.79 -2.45 4.69
CA TYR A 100 -8.87 -1.55 5.05
C TYR A 100 -8.35 -0.12 5.32
N GLU A 101 -7.37 0.01 6.20
CA GLU A 101 -6.83 1.32 6.60
C GLU A 101 -6.16 2.05 5.44
N VAL A 102 -5.47 1.34 4.55
CA VAL A 102 -4.86 1.96 3.37
C VAL A 102 -5.94 2.46 2.41
N VAL A 103 -6.95 1.64 2.06
CA VAL A 103 -8.01 2.08 1.13
C VAL A 103 -8.84 3.21 1.74
N ALA A 104 -9.17 3.14 3.04
CA ALA A 104 -9.90 4.20 3.73
C ALA A 104 -9.12 5.51 3.75
N GLY A 105 -7.81 5.46 4.01
CA GLY A 105 -6.94 6.63 3.99
C GLY A 105 -6.82 7.26 2.60
N GLU A 106 -6.62 6.45 1.58
CA GLU A 106 -6.52 6.93 0.19
C GLU A 106 -7.86 7.50 -0.30
N LEU A 107 -8.99 6.88 0.07
CA LEU A 107 -10.32 7.40 -0.24
C LEU A 107 -10.60 8.73 0.47
N ALA A 108 -10.29 8.84 1.75
CA ALA A 108 -10.42 10.09 2.50
C ALA A 108 -9.54 11.20 1.89
N SER A 109 -8.32 10.86 1.44
CA SER A 109 -7.44 11.79 0.73
C SER A 109 -8.03 12.24 -0.61
N LEU A 110 -8.68 11.34 -1.35
CA LEU A 110 -9.39 11.68 -2.59
C LEU A 110 -10.55 12.65 -2.32
N GLN A 111 -11.29 12.43 -1.24
CA GLN A 111 -12.41 13.27 -0.80
C GLN A 111 -11.97 14.61 -0.20
N GLY A 112 -10.67 14.83 0.00
CA GLY A 112 -10.11 16.06 0.56
C GLY A 112 -10.08 16.08 2.11
N ASP A 113 -10.50 15.02 2.79
CA ASP A 113 -10.42 14.90 4.24
C ASP A 113 -9.02 14.40 4.64
N LEU A 114 -8.03 15.30 4.54
CA LEU A 114 -6.64 14.98 4.85
C LEU A 114 -6.40 14.60 6.32
N PRO A 115 -7.07 15.21 7.33
CA PRO A 115 -6.94 14.74 8.72
C PRO A 115 -7.34 13.29 8.89
N LYS A 116 -8.48 12.88 8.34
CA LYS A 116 -8.97 11.51 8.38
C LYS A 116 -8.08 10.55 7.59
N ALA A 117 -7.58 10.99 6.44
CA ALA A 117 -6.63 10.22 5.64
C ALA A 117 -5.35 9.90 6.42
N ILE A 118 -4.78 10.90 7.12
CA ILE A 118 -3.59 10.73 7.96
C ILE A 118 -3.87 9.77 9.13
N GLU A 119 -5.03 9.86 9.75
CA GLU A 119 -5.43 8.96 10.85
C GLU A 119 -5.45 7.50 10.38
N HIS A 120 -6.16 7.20 9.31
CA HIS A 120 -6.21 5.85 8.73
C HIS A 120 -4.81 5.34 8.34
N LEU A 121 -4.00 6.15 7.67
CA LEU A 121 -2.68 5.72 7.24
C LEU A 121 -1.70 5.54 8.41
N ARG A 122 -1.85 6.28 9.52
CA ARG A 122 -1.11 5.99 10.76
C ARG A 122 -1.52 4.66 11.37
N ASN A 123 -2.82 4.33 11.34
CA ASN A 123 -3.30 3.02 11.77
C ASN A 123 -2.73 1.92 10.88
N ALA A 124 -2.68 2.12 9.55
CA ALA A 124 -2.06 1.17 8.63
C ALA A 124 -0.59 0.92 8.99
N VAL A 125 0.20 1.97 9.25
CA VAL A 125 1.60 1.85 9.70
C VAL A 125 1.69 1.06 10.99
N ALA A 126 0.85 1.38 11.98
CA ALA A 126 0.86 0.69 13.27
C ALA A 126 0.45 -0.79 13.18
N LEU A 127 -0.35 -1.17 12.18
CA LEU A 127 -0.70 -2.56 11.89
C LEU A 127 0.44 -3.28 11.14
N GLU A 128 1.05 -2.64 10.14
CA GLU A 128 2.19 -3.20 9.41
C GLU A 128 3.37 -3.47 10.34
N ASP A 129 3.66 -2.55 11.28
CA ASP A 129 4.75 -2.70 12.26
C ASP A 129 4.57 -3.88 13.22
N LYS A 130 3.36 -4.45 13.32
CA LYS A 130 3.08 -5.65 14.12
C LYS A 130 3.26 -6.94 13.36
N LEU A 131 3.42 -6.87 12.04
CA LEU A 131 3.60 -8.08 11.24
C LEU A 131 4.93 -8.77 11.60
N VAL A 132 4.88 -10.08 11.60
CA VAL A 132 6.09 -10.89 11.72
C VAL A 132 6.90 -10.75 10.44
N TYR A 133 8.19 -10.49 10.58
CA TYR A 133 9.12 -10.36 9.45
C TYR A 133 9.09 -11.59 8.53
N THR A 134 9.01 -11.32 7.22
CA THR A 134 9.06 -12.32 6.15
C THR A 134 9.79 -11.75 4.94
N GLU A 135 10.33 -12.64 4.10
CA GLU A 135 10.83 -12.29 2.77
C GLU A 135 10.19 -13.21 1.72
N PRO A 136 9.45 -12.63 0.77
CA PRO A 136 9.13 -11.20 0.65
C PRO A 136 8.31 -10.68 1.82
N ALA A 137 8.28 -9.33 1.97
CA ALA A 137 7.50 -8.68 3.02
C ALA A 137 6.01 -9.05 2.91
N ALA A 138 5.37 -9.29 4.06
CA ALA A 138 3.96 -9.70 4.14
C ALA A 138 2.99 -8.63 3.61
N TRP A 139 3.39 -7.36 3.61
CA TRP A 139 2.67 -6.27 2.95
C TRP A 139 3.53 -5.70 1.81
N HIS A 140 2.99 -5.65 0.60
CA HIS A 140 3.72 -5.44 -0.66
C HIS A 140 4.15 -4.00 -0.96
N VAL A 141 3.45 -2.99 -0.41
CA VAL A 141 3.79 -1.56 -0.53
C VAL A 141 3.83 -0.96 0.87
N PRO A 142 5.01 -0.56 1.37
CA PRO A 142 5.13 -0.01 2.71
C PRO A 142 4.11 1.11 2.96
N THR A 143 3.30 0.98 4.01
CA THR A 143 2.22 1.94 4.31
C THR A 143 2.78 3.33 4.63
N ARG A 144 4.03 3.41 5.07
CA ARG A 144 4.76 4.67 5.24
C ARG A 144 4.84 5.48 3.94
N GLN A 145 4.89 4.82 2.78
CA GLN A 145 4.91 5.53 1.48
C GLN A 145 3.57 6.22 1.21
N ASN A 146 2.45 5.58 1.54
CA ASN A 146 1.12 6.18 1.45
C ASN A 146 0.97 7.35 2.45
N LEU A 147 1.36 7.13 3.71
CA LEU A 147 1.29 8.15 4.75
C LEU A 147 2.13 9.38 4.37
N GLY A 148 3.38 9.17 3.95
CA GLY A 148 4.26 10.24 3.53
C GLY A 148 3.70 11.07 2.37
N ALA A 149 3.09 10.41 1.36
CA ALA A 149 2.44 11.09 0.25
C ALA A 149 1.27 11.99 0.70
N VAL A 150 0.44 11.50 1.62
CA VAL A 150 -0.69 12.28 2.16
C VAL A 150 -0.20 13.41 3.07
N LEU A 151 0.86 13.20 3.85
CA LEU A 151 1.49 14.25 4.65
C LEU A 151 2.05 15.37 3.77
N LEU A 152 2.70 15.05 2.64
CA LEU A 152 3.14 16.05 1.65
C LEU A 152 1.94 16.83 1.09
N LYS A 153 0.86 16.15 0.73
CA LYS A 153 -0.38 16.77 0.25
C LYS A 153 -1.02 17.71 1.30
N ALA A 154 -0.87 17.36 2.58
CA ALA A 154 -1.35 18.16 3.71
C ALA A 154 -0.38 19.29 4.12
N ASN A 155 0.72 19.52 3.39
CA ASN A 155 1.80 20.45 3.72
C ASN A 155 2.49 20.17 5.08
N LYS A 156 2.41 18.93 5.58
CA LYS A 156 3.06 18.47 6.81
C LYS A 156 4.47 17.94 6.52
N TYR A 157 5.30 18.80 5.93
CA TYR A 157 6.59 18.40 5.36
C TYR A 157 7.57 17.80 6.37
N ASN A 158 7.61 18.33 7.61
CA ASN A 158 8.47 17.78 8.66
C ASN A 158 8.03 16.37 9.07
N GLU A 159 6.72 16.12 9.15
CA GLU A 159 6.19 14.80 9.48
C GLU A 159 6.47 13.81 8.32
N ALA A 160 6.30 14.26 7.06
CA ALA A 160 6.62 13.45 5.90
C ALA A 160 8.11 13.05 5.85
N GLU A 161 9.02 13.98 6.15
CA GLU A 161 10.46 13.71 6.25
C GLU A 161 10.76 12.60 7.24
N ILE A 162 10.16 12.66 8.44
CA ILE A 162 10.35 11.63 9.49
C ILE A 162 9.90 10.27 8.98
N ILE A 163 8.70 10.18 8.44
CA ILE A 163 8.10 8.93 7.95
C ILE A 163 8.94 8.30 6.83
N TYR A 164 9.45 9.10 5.89
CA TYR A 164 10.31 8.56 4.83
C TYR A 164 11.69 8.12 5.34
N LYS A 165 12.24 8.81 6.34
CA LYS A 165 13.49 8.37 6.98
C LYS A 165 13.31 7.05 7.71
N GLU A 166 12.20 6.87 8.44
CA GLU A 166 11.85 5.60 9.08
C GLU A 166 11.70 4.45 8.06
N ASP A 167 11.05 4.70 6.92
CA ASP A 167 10.92 3.69 5.86
C ASP A 167 12.31 3.30 5.28
N LEU A 168 13.19 4.27 5.10
CA LEU A 168 14.54 4.05 4.59
C LEU A 168 15.50 3.36 5.58
N GLU A 169 15.20 3.38 6.90
CA GLU A 169 15.92 2.56 7.88
C GLU A 169 15.71 1.07 7.64
N VAL A 170 14.50 0.69 7.23
CA VAL A 170 14.12 -0.70 6.93
C VAL A 170 14.45 -1.04 5.49
N LEU A 171 14.03 -0.22 4.55
CA LEU A 171 14.16 -0.43 3.10
C LEU A 171 15.19 0.53 2.51
N ARG A 172 16.45 0.26 2.79
CA ARG A 172 17.57 1.09 2.31
C ARG A 172 17.54 1.23 0.79
N GLN A 173 17.80 2.45 0.31
CA GLN A 173 17.86 2.78 -1.12
C GLN A 173 16.54 2.55 -1.87
N ASN A 174 15.40 2.53 -1.18
CA ASN A 174 14.10 2.45 -1.80
C ASN A 174 13.81 3.76 -2.55
N GLY A 175 13.78 3.73 -3.88
CA GLY A 175 13.59 4.93 -4.73
C GLY A 175 12.27 5.65 -4.47
N TRP A 176 11.21 4.94 -4.09
CA TRP A 176 9.92 5.54 -3.77
C TRP A 176 10.02 6.46 -2.55
N SER A 177 10.63 5.98 -1.48
CA SER A 177 10.82 6.76 -0.25
C SER A 177 11.88 7.84 -0.41
N LEU A 178 12.94 7.58 -1.20
CA LEU A 178 13.92 8.62 -1.55
C LEU A 178 13.27 9.78 -2.32
N MET A 179 12.37 9.51 -3.26
CA MET A 179 11.61 10.56 -3.96
C MET A 179 10.72 11.35 -3.00
N GLY A 180 10.02 10.66 -2.11
CA GLY A 180 9.18 11.31 -1.10
C GLY A 180 9.99 12.19 -0.14
N LEU A 181 11.13 11.68 0.36
CA LEU A 181 12.05 12.42 1.22
C LEU A 181 12.63 13.64 0.51
N TYR A 182 13.11 13.47 -0.72
CA TYR A 182 13.58 14.60 -1.55
C TYR A 182 12.56 15.71 -1.62
N LYS A 183 11.30 15.38 -1.93
CA LYS A 183 10.22 16.38 -2.01
C LYS A 183 9.90 17.04 -0.68
N SER A 184 9.94 16.28 0.41
CA SER A 184 9.70 16.85 1.74
C SER A 184 10.78 17.87 2.14
N LEU A 185 12.05 17.58 1.81
CA LEU A 185 13.18 18.48 2.07
C LEU A 185 13.12 19.73 1.19
N LEU A 186 12.82 19.59 -0.09
CA LEU A 186 12.62 20.74 -0.98
C LEU A 186 11.52 21.68 -0.46
N ALA A 187 10.39 21.14 -0.06
CA ALA A 187 9.26 21.92 0.45
C ALA A 187 9.59 22.66 1.76
N GLN A 188 10.59 22.19 2.51
CA GLN A 188 11.12 22.84 3.72
C GLN A 188 12.26 23.85 3.44
N GLY A 189 12.71 23.98 2.19
CA GLY A 189 13.85 24.81 1.84
C GLY A 189 15.22 24.21 2.23
N LYS A 190 15.30 22.95 2.58
CA LYS A 190 16.52 22.22 2.95
C LYS A 190 17.29 21.78 1.70
N MET A 191 17.79 22.75 0.92
CA MET A 191 18.30 22.51 -0.43
C MET A 191 19.53 21.59 -0.47
N ASP A 192 20.46 21.74 0.47
CA ASP A 192 21.68 20.92 0.52
C ASP A 192 21.36 19.44 0.82
N GLU A 193 20.49 19.19 1.81
CA GLU A 193 20.01 17.86 2.13
C GLU A 193 19.22 17.25 0.97
N ALA A 194 18.34 18.03 0.35
CA ALA A 194 17.56 17.60 -0.81
C ALA A 194 18.48 17.18 -1.97
N ALA A 195 19.56 17.91 -2.23
CA ALA A 195 20.52 17.56 -3.29
C ALA A 195 21.22 16.22 -3.02
N LEU A 196 21.56 15.91 -1.77
CA LEU A 196 22.15 14.62 -1.38
C LEU A 196 21.15 13.47 -1.63
N ILE A 197 19.91 13.62 -1.15
CA ILE A 197 18.86 12.60 -1.34
C ILE A 197 18.52 12.42 -2.82
N LYS A 198 18.54 13.50 -3.62
CA LYS A 198 18.33 13.42 -5.07
C LYS A 198 19.42 12.57 -5.73
N ALA A 199 20.67 12.72 -5.34
CA ALA A 199 21.77 11.93 -5.87
C ALA A 199 21.64 10.43 -5.50
N GLU A 200 21.18 10.13 -4.27
CA GLU A 200 20.87 8.75 -3.87
C GLU A 200 19.70 8.17 -4.68
N TYR A 201 18.63 8.96 -4.87
CA TYR A 201 17.51 8.57 -5.72
C TYR A 201 17.95 8.29 -7.16
N ASP A 202 18.73 9.18 -7.77
CA ASP A 202 19.18 9.01 -9.16
C ASP A 202 19.98 7.72 -9.33
N LYS A 203 20.83 7.40 -8.35
CA LYS A 203 21.59 6.15 -8.34
C LYS A 203 20.68 4.93 -8.16
N ALA A 204 19.68 5.00 -7.25
CA ALA A 204 18.77 3.89 -6.99
C ALA A 204 17.80 3.66 -8.17
N TRP A 205 17.56 4.68 -8.99
CA TRP A 205 16.58 4.69 -10.07
C TRP A 205 17.19 4.69 -11.48
N ASP A 206 18.52 4.55 -11.58
CA ASP A 206 19.29 4.64 -12.84
C ASP A 206 18.81 3.68 -13.96
N ASN A 207 18.31 2.51 -13.56
CA ASN A 207 17.84 1.49 -14.49
C ASN A 207 16.30 1.36 -14.54
N ALA A 208 15.56 2.29 -13.93
CA ALA A 208 14.10 2.27 -13.94
C ALA A 208 13.56 2.88 -15.22
N ASP A 209 12.49 2.29 -15.75
CA ASP A 209 11.78 2.75 -16.96
C ASP A 209 10.55 3.61 -16.64
N ILE A 210 10.35 3.96 -15.36
CA ILE A 210 9.29 4.86 -14.90
C ILE A 210 9.86 6.06 -14.16
N GLU A 211 9.23 7.21 -14.31
CA GLU A 211 9.49 8.41 -13.52
C GLU A 211 8.53 8.47 -12.33
N LEU A 212 9.07 8.75 -11.14
CA LEU A 212 8.27 8.93 -9.95
C LEU A 212 7.93 10.40 -9.74
N ALA A 213 6.64 10.71 -9.74
CA ALA A 213 6.15 12.02 -9.31
C ALA A 213 6.00 12.11 -7.79
N ASN A 214 5.93 10.97 -7.07
CA ASN A 214 5.74 10.89 -5.63
C ASN A 214 6.21 9.52 -5.12
N SER A 215 6.06 9.25 -3.81
CA SER A 215 6.31 7.93 -3.18
C SER A 215 5.27 6.87 -3.52
N ILE A 216 4.20 7.23 -4.20
CA ILE A 216 3.13 6.37 -4.72
C ILE A 216 2.71 6.85 -6.12
N LEU A 217 2.13 5.96 -6.93
CA LEU A 217 1.54 6.27 -8.24
C LEU A 217 0.08 6.71 -8.12
#